data_4348d61998b745883ef7aa31be9a42e3
#
_entry.id   4348d61998b745883ef7aa31be9a42e3
#
_cell.length_a   1.000
_cell.length_b   1.000
_cell.length_c   1.000
_cell.angle_alpha   90.00
_cell.angle_beta   90.00
_cell.angle_gamma   90.00
#
_symmetry.space_group_name_H-M   'P 1'
#
loop_
_entity.id
_entity.type
_entity.pdbx_description
1 polymer ?
#
loop_
_entity_poly.entity_id
_entity_poly.type
_entity_poly.pdbx_seq_one_letter_code
_entity_poly.pdbx_strand_id
1 'polypeptide(L)'
;MALNVEHNLFSAKQIDNIAIISFKKNLIRQLTNLYLKEFLFDYLHEVSDDKGIKIVLILGSPEKIRSKDLIEFYGELSGPTSHIYDIARIYNAINQLILTIHGINKMVVHADNGEVLSLFLNISLACDYRIIGDKTLFQYPTLELGLVPKGGGIFFLTKKIGSCKTMELLLSGKDITAQEALEMGLVDKVIPSESLHEAAIQVARNFSRKPMHLISDAKKLLNFPLDDLAGFLERENELLLESVRSEKFRNRLDQQP
;
A
#
# COMPACT_ATOMS: atom_id res chain seq x y z
N MET A 1 -5.31 -6.55 -23.57
CA MET A 1 -5.34 -7.68 -22.59
C MET A 1 -6.77 -7.87 -22.06
N ALA A 2 -7.14 -9.05 -21.58
CA ALA A 2 -8.45 -9.20 -20.93
C ALA A 2 -8.43 -8.49 -19.58
N LEU A 3 -9.42 -7.60 -19.33
CA LEU A 3 -9.53 -6.88 -18.06
C LEU A 3 -9.93 -7.79 -16.88
N ASN A 4 -10.34 -9.02 -17.18
CA ASN A 4 -10.60 -10.06 -16.18
C ASN A 4 -9.38 -11.00 -16.13
N VAL A 5 -8.71 -11.02 -14.99
CA VAL A 5 -7.43 -11.72 -14.79
C VAL A 5 -7.45 -12.48 -13.48
N GLU A 6 -6.96 -13.72 -13.52
CA GLU A 6 -6.58 -14.48 -12.33
C GLU A 6 -5.07 -14.72 -12.37
N HIS A 7 -4.33 -14.13 -11.45
CA HIS A 7 -2.87 -14.17 -11.42
C HIS A 7 -2.36 -14.52 -10.00
N ASN A 8 -1.10 -14.90 -9.89
CA ASN A 8 -0.51 -15.26 -8.58
C ASN A 8 -0.44 -14.10 -7.58
N LEU A 9 -0.26 -12.85 -8.07
CA LEU A 9 -0.16 -11.65 -7.24
C LEU A 9 -1.51 -11.00 -6.96
N PHE A 10 -2.45 -11.12 -7.88
CA PHE A 10 -3.74 -10.44 -7.81
C PHE A 10 -4.78 -11.16 -8.66
N SER A 11 -6.02 -10.86 -8.40
CA SER A 11 -7.12 -11.09 -9.35
C SER A 11 -7.70 -9.74 -9.75
N ALA A 12 -8.23 -9.67 -10.96
CA ALA A 12 -8.87 -8.46 -11.44
C ALA A 12 -10.15 -8.79 -12.22
N LYS A 13 -11.14 -7.90 -12.11
CA LYS A 13 -12.39 -7.95 -12.88
C LYS A 13 -12.83 -6.54 -13.24
N GLN A 14 -13.50 -6.45 -14.38
CA GLN A 14 -14.18 -5.22 -14.77
C GLN A 14 -15.67 -5.30 -14.41
N ILE A 15 -16.19 -4.24 -13.79
CA ILE A 15 -17.63 -4.00 -13.63
C ILE A 15 -17.92 -2.62 -14.18
N ASP A 16 -18.73 -2.54 -15.23
CA ASP A 16 -19.01 -1.27 -15.94
C ASP A 16 -17.69 -0.61 -16.39
N ASN A 17 -17.43 0.59 -15.91
CA ASN A 17 -16.19 1.36 -16.15
C ASN A 17 -15.23 1.36 -14.95
N ILE A 18 -15.29 0.34 -14.09
CA ILE A 18 -14.48 0.17 -12.90
C ILE A 18 -13.60 -1.07 -13.06
N ALA A 19 -12.29 -0.90 -12.97
CA ALA A 19 -11.36 -2.01 -12.81
C ALA A 19 -11.22 -2.32 -11.31
N ILE A 20 -11.58 -3.53 -10.89
CA ILE A 20 -11.46 -4.00 -9.51
C ILE A 20 -10.27 -4.92 -9.44
N ILE A 21 -9.29 -4.59 -8.62
CA ILE A 21 -8.04 -5.34 -8.43
C ILE A 21 -8.01 -5.81 -6.97
N SER A 22 -7.87 -7.10 -6.74
CA SER A 22 -7.74 -7.69 -5.40
C SER A 22 -6.35 -8.28 -5.25
N PHE A 23 -5.53 -7.72 -4.36
CA PHE A 23 -4.22 -8.26 -4.07
C PHE A 23 -4.31 -9.58 -3.29
N LYS A 24 -3.35 -10.46 -3.50
CA LYS A 24 -3.24 -11.75 -2.80
C LYS A 24 -2.23 -11.67 -1.66
N LYS A 25 -2.35 -12.56 -0.67
CA LYS A 25 -1.51 -12.60 0.54
C LYS A 25 0.00 -12.54 0.24
N ASN A 26 0.44 -13.25 -0.77
CA ASN A 26 1.87 -13.37 -1.08
C ASN A 26 2.43 -12.25 -1.96
N LEU A 27 1.68 -11.15 -2.18
CA LEU A 27 2.11 -10.05 -3.04
C LEU A 27 3.57 -9.66 -2.79
N ILE A 28 3.91 -9.29 -1.55
CA ILE A 28 5.24 -8.76 -1.21
C ILE A 28 6.36 -9.78 -1.45
N ARG A 29 6.16 -11.03 -1.03
CA ARG A 29 7.14 -12.12 -1.25
C ARG A 29 7.38 -12.38 -2.73
N GLN A 30 6.34 -12.29 -3.55
CA GLN A 30 6.41 -12.63 -4.96
C GLN A 30 6.81 -11.45 -5.87
N LEU A 31 6.83 -10.23 -5.36
CA LEU A 31 7.34 -9.06 -6.10
C LEU A 31 8.84 -9.15 -6.45
N THR A 32 9.59 -10.08 -5.85
CA THR A 32 10.97 -10.40 -6.25
C THR A 32 11.06 -11.18 -7.55
N ASN A 33 10.00 -11.89 -7.94
CA ASN A 33 9.92 -12.60 -9.20
C ASN A 33 9.65 -11.62 -10.34
N LEU A 34 10.61 -11.47 -11.24
CA LEU A 34 10.55 -10.50 -12.32
C LEU A 34 9.32 -10.69 -13.22
N TYR A 35 9.04 -11.93 -13.64
CA TYR A 35 7.90 -12.21 -14.52
C TYR A 35 6.56 -11.89 -13.89
N LEU A 36 6.38 -12.26 -12.63
CA LEU A 36 5.14 -11.97 -11.92
C LEU A 36 4.96 -10.46 -11.70
N LYS A 37 6.06 -9.79 -11.38
CA LYS A 37 6.08 -8.35 -11.18
C LYS A 37 5.77 -7.58 -12.46
N GLU A 38 6.42 -7.90 -13.57
CA GLU A 38 6.18 -7.27 -14.88
C GLU A 38 4.70 -7.37 -15.25
N PHE A 39 4.11 -8.55 -15.14
CA PHE A 39 2.68 -8.74 -15.44
C PHE A 39 1.76 -7.82 -14.62
N LEU A 40 2.04 -7.62 -13.32
CA LEU A 40 1.26 -6.70 -12.48
C LEU A 40 1.39 -5.25 -12.96
N PHE A 41 2.62 -4.81 -13.27
CA PHE A 41 2.84 -3.43 -13.69
C PHE A 41 2.28 -3.16 -15.08
N ASP A 42 2.44 -4.08 -16.02
CA ASP A 42 1.84 -3.98 -17.35
C ASP A 42 0.31 -3.88 -17.24
N TYR A 43 -0.30 -4.71 -16.40
CA TYR A 43 -1.74 -4.64 -16.13
C TYR A 43 -2.17 -3.27 -15.58
N LEU A 44 -1.44 -2.73 -14.59
CA LEU A 44 -1.75 -1.42 -14.02
C LEU A 44 -1.59 -0.29 -15.05
N HIS A 45 -0.59 -0.37 -15.92
CA HIS A 45 -0.40 0.58 -17.02
C HIS A 45 -1.53 0.49 -18.05
N GLU A 46 -1.89 -0.72 -18.48
CA GLU A 46 -3.01 -0.92 -19.40
C GLU A 46 -4.33 -0.38 -18.85
N VAL A 47 -4.63 -0.66 -17.58
CA VAL A 47 -5.81 -0.10 -16.89
C VAL A 47 -5.75 1.42 -16.83
N SER A 48 -4.55 2.00 -16.59
CA SER A 48 -4.37 3.46 -16.59
C SER A 48 -4.65 4.09 -17.95
N ASP A 49 -4.31 3.42 -19.04
CA ASP A 49 -4.47 3.94 -20.41
C ASP A 49 -5.81 3.62 -21.03
N ASP A 50 -6.54 2.61 -20.53
CA ASP A 50 -7.83 2.18 -21.07
C ASP A 50 -8.89 3.27 -20.93
N LYS A 51 -9.44 3.74 -22.07
CA LYS A 51 -10.45 4.79 -22.11
C LYS A 51 -11.83 4.34 -21.60
N GLY A 52 -12.11 3.04 -21.55
CA GLY A 52 -13.34 2.47 -20.99
C GLY A 52 -13.34 2.45 -19.46
N ILE A 53 -12.16 2.46 -18.83
CA ILE A 53 -12.02 2.49 -17.38
C ILE A 53 -11.97 3.93 -16.88
N LYS A 54 -12.75 4.21 -15.85
CA LYS A 54 -12.79 5.52 -15.17
C LYS A 54 -12.24 5.47 -13.75
N ILE A 55 -12.45 4.37 -13.07
CA ILE A 55 -12.06 4.18 -11.66
C ILE A 55 -11.27 2.89 -11.53
N VAL A 56 -10.24 2.93 -10.71
CA VAL A 56 -9.52 1.74 -10.25
C VAL A 56 -9.90 1.54 -8.79
N LEU A 57 -10.49 0.39 -8.46
CA LEU A 57 -10.79 -0.03 -7.09
C LEU A 57 -9.80 -1.11 -6.67
N ILE A 58 -8.91 -0.80 -5.73
CA ILE A 58 -7.97 -1.75 -5.16
C ILE A 58 -8.57 -2.29 -3.87
N LEU A 59 -8.70 -3.60 -3.77
CA LEU A 59 -9.16 -4.30 -2.57
C LEU A 59 -7.97 -4.94 -1.86
N GLY A 60 -7.92 -4.78 -0.56
CA GLY A 60 -6.97 -5.51 0.28
C GLY A 60 -7.18 -7.03 0.18
N SER A 61 -6.13 -7.79 0.46
CA SER A 61 -6.22 -9.25 0.46
C SER A 61 -7.24 -9.75 1.48
N PRO A 62 -8.11 -10.69 1.14
CA PRO A 62 -8.96 -11.36 2.10
C PRO A 62 -8.15 -12.20 3.10
N GLU A 63 -7.00 -12.72 2.67
CA GLU A 63 -6.04 -13.41 3.52
C GLU A 63 -5.01 -12.40 4.04
N LYS A 64 -5.05 -12.11 5.34
CA LYS A 64 -4.17 -11.10 5.95
C LYS A 64 -2.78 -11.65 6.26
N ILE A 65 -1.77 -10.81 6.02
CA ILE A 65 -0.43 -11.02 6.55
C ILE A 65 -0.44 -10.48 7.98
N ARG A 66 -0.06 -11.31 8.94
CA ARG A 66 0.03 -10.95 10.36
C ARG A 66 1.44 -10.47 10.71
N SER A 67 1.58 -9.80 11.84
CA SER A 67 2.87 -9.33 12.34
C SER A 67 3.93 -10.44 12.39
N LYS A 68 3.56 -11.63 12.86
CA LYS A 68 4.48 -12.78 12.88
C LYS A 68 4.94 -13.22 11.48
N ASP A 69 4.05 -13.22 10.49
CA ASP A 69 4.42 -13.61 9.11
C ASP A 69 5.46 -12.63 8.54
N LEU A 70 5.41 -11.35 8.96
CA LEU A 70 6.38 -10.33 8.57
C LEU A 70 7.72 -10.50 9.31
N ILE A 71 7.68 -10.82 10.60
CA ILE A 71 8.89 -11.10 11.41
C ILE A 71 9.62 -12.33 10.86
N GLU A 72 8.90 -13.41 10.60
CA GLU A 72 9.45 -14.61 9.95
C GLU A 72 10.07 -14.28 8.58
N PHE A 73 9.41 -13.45 7.79
CA PHE A 73 9.94 -13.00 6.50
C PHE A 73 11.27 -12.23 6.63
N TYR A 74 11.40 -11.34 7.61
CA TYR A 74 12.68 -10.68 7.89
C TYR A 74 13.73 -11.64 8.43
N GLY A 75 13.31 -12.64 9.22
CA GLY A 75 14.20 -13.73 9.70
C GLY A 75 14.80 -14.53 8.56
N GLU A 76 13.97 -14.95 7.59
CA GLU A 76 14.41 -15.64 6.37
C GLU A 76 15.41 -14.77 5.56
N LEU A 77 15.10 -13.47 5.41
CA LEU A 77 15.96 -12.53 4.68
C LEU A 77 17.26 -12.16 5.42
N SER A 78 17.36 -12.44 6.70
CA SER A 78 18.56 -12.18 7.52
C SER A 78 19.42 -13.42 7.73
N GLY A 79 18.99 -14.58 7.22
CA GLY A 79 19.67 -15.86 7.32
C GLY A 79 20.99 -15.92 6.53
N PRO A 80 21.85 -16.91 6.80
CA PRO A 80 23.19 -17.02 6.20
C PRO A 80 23.19 -17.24 4.67
N THR A 81 22.07 -17.69 4.10
CA THR A 81 21.91 -17.93 2.66
C THR A 81 21.24 -16.77 1.92
N SER A 82 20.74 -15.76 2.64
CA SER A 82 20.08 -14.63 2.02
C SER A 82 21.06 -13.49 1.72
N HIS A 83 20.83 -12.81 0.62
CA HIS A 83 21.65 -11.68 0.21
C HIS A 83 20.90 -10.38 0.45
N ILE A 84 21.60 -9.34 0.90
CA ILE A 84 21.08 -7.98 1.04
C ILE A 84 20.42 -7.49 -0.26
N TYR A 85 20.87 -8.02 -1.39
CA TYR A 85 20.28 -7.74 -2.71
C TYR A 85 18.81 -8.18 -2.82
N ASP A 86 18.40 -9.23 -2.10
CA ASP A 86 16.99 -9.69 -2.13
C ASP A 86 16.10 -8.70 -1.39
N ILE A 87 16.56 -8.15 -0.27
CA ILE A 87 15.86 -7.08 0.46
C ILE A 87 15.77 -5.81 -0.41
N ALA A 88 16.87 -5.42 -1.04
CA ALA A 88 16.89 -4.26 -1.93
C ALA A 88 15.92 -4.43 -3.13
N ARG A 89 15.83 -5.63 -3.70
CA ARG A 89 14.87 -5.95 -4.78
C ARG A 89 13.44 -5.80 -4.32
N ILE A 90 13.09 -6.28 -3.12
CA ILE A 90 11.76 -6.13 -2.53
C ILE A 90 11.45 -4.65 -2.33
N TYR A 91 12.36 -3.90 -1.73
CA TYR A 91 12.16 -2.47 -1.47
C TYR A 91 11.98 -1.67 -2.76
N ASN A 92 12.77 -1.96 -3.80
CA ASN A 92 12.61 -1.33 -5.11
C ASN A 92 11.27 -1.70 -5.76
N ALA A 93 10.82 -2.96 -5.63
CA ALA A 93 9.54 -3.38 -6.16
C ALA A 93 8.36 -2.70 -5.44
N ILE A 94 8.46 -2.51 -4.12
CA ILE A 94 7.47 -1.75 -3.35
C ILE A 94 7.46 -0.29 -3.80
N ASN A 95 8.63 0.34 -3.99
CA ASN A 95 8.71 1.71 -4.50
C ASN A 95 8.04 1.84 -5.87
N GLN A 96 8.34 0.91 -6.78
CA GLN A 96 7.72 0.86 -8.09
C GLN A 96 6.20 0.73 -7.99
N LEU A 97 5.68 -0.11 -7.09
CA LEU A 97 4.24 -0.26 -6.87
C LEU A 97 3.60 1.05 -6.39
N ILE A 98 4.22 1.72 -5.41
CA ILE A 98 3.75 3.02 -4.90
C ILE A 98 3.70 4.05 -6.02
N LEU A 99 4.79 4.20 -6.78
CA LEU A 99 4.89 5.17 -7.87
C LEU A 99 3.89 4.86 -8.99
N THR A 100 3.71 3.58 -9.32
CA THR A 100 2.74 3.16 -10.33
C THR A 100 1.30 3.48 -9.89
N ILE A 101 0.91 3.12 -8.65
CA ILE A 101 -0.43 3.42 -8.12
C ILE A 101 -0.66 4.94 -8.09
N HIS A 102 0.32 5.68 -7.58
CA HIS A 102 0.24 7.14 -7.49
C HIS A 102 0.12 7.80 -8.87
N GLY A 103 0.82 7.26 -9.87
CA GLY A 103 0.83 7.73 -11.26
C GLY A 103 -0.36 7.32 -12.10
N ILE A 104 -1.26 6.44 -11.64
CA ILE A 104 -2.45 6.03 -12.40
C ILE A 104 -3.28 7.27 -12.76
N ASN A 105 -3.53 7.46 -14.05
CA ASN A 105 -4.28 8.61 -14.60
C ASN A 105 -5.80 8.51 -14.39
N LYS A 106 -6.24 7.78 -13.40
CA LYS A 106 -7.63 7.57 -13.00
C LYS A 106 -7.77 7.82 -11.51
N MET A 107 -8.99 7.95 -11.02
CA MET A 107 -9.21 7.93 -9.58
C MET A 107 -9.00 6.52 -9.04
N VAL A 108 -8.12 6.40 -8.07
CA VAL A 108 -7.81 5.13 -7.40
C VAL A 108 -8.48 5.13 -6.03
N VAL A 109 -9.41 4.20 -5.85
CA VAL A 109 -10.09 3.96 -4.57
C VAL A 109 -9.47 2.71 -3.94
N HIS A 110 -9.16 2.75 -2.67
CA HIS A 110 -8.70 1.59 -1.90
C HIS A 110 -9.74 1.19 -0.86
N ALA A 111 -9.96 -0.12 -0.69
CA ALA A 111 -10.81 -0.63 0.38
C ALA A 111 -10.16 -1.83 1.08
N ASP A 112 -10.14 -1.82 2.41
CA ASP A 112 -9.55 -2.88 3.24
C ASP A 112 -10.25 -3.02 4.58
N ASN A 113 -10.08 -4.16 5.27
CA ASN A 113 -10.60 -4.39 6.61
C ASN A 113 -9.74 -5.38 7.42
N GLY A 114 -10.06 -5.51 8.71
CA GLY A 114 -9.38 -6.42 9.64
C GLY A 114 -7.98 -5.95 10.01
N GLU A 115 -7.08 -6.86 10.35
CA GLU A 115 -5.69 -6.52 10.68
C GLU A 115 -4.93 -6.15 9.41
N VAL A 116 -4.39 -4.94 9.36
CA VAL A 116 -3.69 -4.38 8.21
C VAL A 116 -2.31 -3.88 8.65
N LEU A 117 -1.25 -4.49 8.13
CA LEU A 117 0.11 -4.02 8.42
C LEU A 117 0.35 -2.63 7.82
N SER A 118 1.17 -1.83 8.50
CA SER A 118 1.54 -0.46 8.11
C SER A 118 2.01 -0.33 6.66
N LEU A 119 2.67 -1.36 6.09
CA LEU A 119 3.04 -1.37 4.68
C LEU A 119 1.82 -1.26 3.75
N PHE A 120 0.73 -1.97 4.04
CA PHE A 120 -0.48 -1.90 3.22
C PHE A 120 -1.26 -0.61 3.44
N LEU A 121 -1.25 -0.06 4.68
CA LEU A 121 -1.72 1.31 4.90
C LEU A 121 -0.93 2.28 4.02
N ASN A 122 0.41 2.20 4.01
CA ASN A 122 1.26 3.10 3.24
C ASN A 122 1.00 2.98 1.72
N ILE A 123 0.80 1.75 1.21
CA ILE A 123 0.37 1.52 -0.18
C ILE A 123 -0.99 2.20 -0.43
N SER A 124 -1.93 2.10 0.51
CA SER A 124 -3.24 2.75 0.37
C SER A 124 -3.15 4.27 0.37
N LEU A 125 -2.15 4.85 1.07
CA LEU A 125 -1.93 6.29 1.08
C LEU A 125 -1.50 6.86 -0.29
N ALA A 126 -0.97 6.02 -1.17
CA ALA A 126 -0.71 6.37 -2.57
C ALA A 126 -1.99 6.44 -3.43
N CYS A 127 -3.12 5.91 -2.95
CA CYS A 127 -4.43 5.99 -3.58
C CYS A 127 -5.10 7.33 -3.30
N ASP A 128 -6.10 7.69 -4.11
CA ASP A 128 -6.82 8.97 -3.99
C ASP A 128 -7.89 8.95 -2.89
N TYR A 129 -8.53 7.81 -2.65
CA TYR A 129 -9.62 7.66 -1.67
C TYR A 129 -9.55 6.30 -0.97
N ARG A 130 -9.75 6.27 0.35
CA ARG A 130 -9.63 5.08 1.21
C ARG A 130 -10.89 4.84 1.99
N ILE A 131 -11.39 3.60 1.91
CA ILE A 131 -12.55 3.11 2.65
C ILE A 131 -12.10 1.92 3.48
N ILE A 132 -12.44 1.89 4.75
CA ILE A 132 -12.08 0.75 5.60
C ILE A 132 -13.29 0.21 6.34
N GLY A 133 -13.19 -1.05 6.75
CA GLY A 133 -14.16 -1.65 7.67
C GLY A 133 -14.01 -1.09 9.08
N ASP A 134 -15.12 -1.05 9.83
CA ASP A 134 -15.16 -0.56 11.22
C ASP A 134 -14.31 -1.38 12.19
N LYS A 135 -13.97 -2.63 11.84
CA LYS A 135 -13.10 -3.53 12.62
C LYS A 135 -11.62 -3.48 12.16
N THR A 136 -11.25 -2.49 11.34
CA THR A 136 -9.86 -2.37 10.86
C THR A 136 -8.94 -1.91 11.99
N LEU A 137 -7.78 -2.59 12.07
CA LEU A 137 -6.68 -2.26 12.97
C LEU A 137 -5.39 -2.18 12.17
N PHE A 138 -4.76 -1.01 12.12
CA PHE A 138 -3.47 -0.83 11.47
C PHE A 138 -2.34 -1.10 12.47
N GLN A 139 -1.43 -2.02 12.11
CA GLN A 139 -0.35 -2.50 12.97
C GLN A 139 1.03 -2.08 12.43
N TYR A 140 1.95 -1.76 13.34
CA TYR A 140 3.30 -1.26 13.03
C TYR A 140 4.42 -2.18 13.56
N PRO A 141 4.45 -3.47 13.21
CA PRO A 141 5.41 -4.42 13.77
C PRO A 141 6.87 -4.09 13.42
N THR A 142 7.11 -3.36 12.33
CA THR A 142 8.47 -2.95 11.92
C THR A 142 9.14 -1.98 12.89
N LEU A 143 8.37 -1.22 13.66
CA LEU A 143 8.92 -0.30 14.68
C LEU A 143 9.58 -1.08 15.83
N GLU A 144 9.04 -2.21 16.21
CA GLU A 144 9.63 -3.10 17.22
C GLU A 144 10.98 -3.65 16.76
N LEU A 145 11.13 -3.88 15.45
CA LEU A 145 12.39 -4.26 14.82
C LEU A 145 13.38 -3.08 14.65
N GLY A 146 12.96 -1.85 15.00
CA GLY A 146 13.74 -0.63 14.82
C GLY A 146 13.84 -0.18 13.37
N LEU A 147 12.88 -0.57 12.55
CA LEU A 147 12.79 -0.18 11.14
C LEU A 147 11.77 0.95 10.96
N VAL A 148 12.10 1.93 10.15
CA VAL A 148 11.12 2.94 9.70
C VAL A 148 10.08 2.30 8.79
N PRO A 149 8.83 2.84 8.74
CA PRO A 149 7.79 2.30 7.85
C PRO A 149 8.21 2.37 6.38
N LYS A 150 8.15 1.25 5.67
CA LYS A 150 8.42 1.14 4.23
C LYS A 150 7.19 1.57 3.41
N GLY A 151 7.42 2.08 2.21
CA GLY A 151 6.36 2.41 1.24
C GLY A 151 5.90 3.86 1.30
N GLY A 152 6.80 4.79 1.62
CA GLY A 152 6.50 6.21 1.67
C GLY A 152 5.62 6.62 2.86
N GLY A 153 5.53 5.77 3.90
CA GLY A 153 4.65 6.02 5.04
C GLY A 153 4.89 7.38 5.68
N ILE A 154 6.16 7.70 6.00
CA ILE A 154 6.52 8.98 6.61
C ILE A 154 6.18 10.14 5.67
N PHE A 155 6.42 10.00 4.37
CA PHE A 155 6.10 11.01 3.37
C PHE A 155 4.62 11.35 3.33
N PHE A 156 3.78 10.33 3.15
CA PHE A 156 2.32 10.53 3.08
C PHE A 156 1.72 10.97 4.40
N LEU A 157 2.15 10.38 5.53
CA LEU A 157 1.70 10.77 6.87
C LEU A 157 2.03 12.24 7.14
N THR A 158 3.27 12.67 6.88
CA THR A 158 3.68 14.06 7.09
C THR A 158 2.80 15.03 6.30
N LYS A 159 2.44 14.68 5.07
CA LYS A 159 1.55 15.51 4.25
C LYS A 159 0.09 15.52 4.72
N LYS A 160 -0.38 14.43 5.33
CA LYS A 160 -1.77 14.31 5.80
C LYS A 160 -1.98 14.89 7.20
N ILE A 161 -1.10 14.58 8.14
CA ILE A 161 -1.27 14.90 9.56
C ILE A 161 -0.15 15.80 10.14
N GLY A 162 0.80 16.21 9.30
CA GLY A 162 1.94 17.03 9.69
C GLY A 162 3.05 16.24 10.39
N SER A 163 4.27 16.84 10.44
CA SER A 163 5.47 16.17 10.95
C SER A 163 5.39 15.80 12.43
N CYS A 164 4.82 16.69 13.26
CA CYS A 164 4.72 16.45 14.71
C CYS A 164 3.84 15.23 15.01
N LYS A 165 2.66 15.15 14.40
CA LYS A 165 1.74 14.04 14.60
C LYS A 165 2.28 12.73 14.00
N THR A 166 2.96 12.82 12.86
CA THR A 166 3.66 11.66 12.27
C THR A 166 4.72 11.11 13.22
N MET A 167 5.54 11.97 13.82
CA MET A 167 6.56 11.54 14.76
C MET A 167 5.95 10.95 16.03
N GLU A 168 4.89 11.55 16.58
CA GLU A 168 4.15 11.00 17.72
C GLU A 168 3.64 9.59 17.43
N LEU A 169 3.03 9.38 16.25
CA LEU A 169 2.53 8.09 15.82
C LEU A 169 3.65 7.04 15.74
N LEU A 170 4.77 7.39 15.10
CA LEU A 170 5.91 6.50 14.98
C LEU A 170 6.54 6.14 16.33
N LEU A 171 6.69 7.11 17.22
CA LEU A 171 7.29 6.88 18.55
C LEU A 171 6.36 6.12 19.49
N SER A 172 5.04 6.26 19.33
CA SER A 172 4.08 5.53 20.16
C SER A 172 4.08 4.03 19.88
N GLY A 173 4.36 3.62 18.64
CA GLY A 173 4.28 2.23 18.18
C GLY A 173 2.89 1.59 18.33
N LYS A 174 1.87 2.40 18.64
CA LYS A 174 0.52 1.90 18.88
C LYS A 174 -0.20 1.56 17.59
N ASP A 175 -1.00 0.52 17.65
CA ASP A 175 -1.97 0.21 16.61
C ASP A 175 -2.99 1.35 16.48
N ILE A 176 -3.48 1.57 15.25
CA ILE A 176 -4.47 2.61 14.95
C ILE A 176 -5.79 1.93 14.60
N THR A 177 -6.83 2.24 15.34
CA THR A 177 -8.19 1.78 15.07
C THR A 177 -8.79 2.48 13.86
N ALA A 178 -9.86 1.89 13.29
CA ALA A 178 -10.59 2.48 12.18
C ALA A 178 -11.08 3.91 12.48
N GLN A 179 -11.57 4.13 13.69
CA GLN A 179 -12.08 5.44 14.11
C GLN A 179 -10.97 6.48 14.25
N GLU A 180 -9.84 6.12 14.88
CA GLU A 180 -8.68 7.01 14.97
C GLU A 180 -8.10 7.35 13.59
N ALA A 181 -8.05 6.37 12.67
CA ALA A 181 -7.60 6.60 11.29
C ALA A 181 -8.51 7.60 10.54
N LEU A 182 -9.83 7.53 10.78
CA LEU A 182 -10.79 8.49 10.21
C LEU A 182 -10.60 9.89 10.82
N GLU A 183 -10.48 10.00 12.13
CA GLU A 183 -10.27 11.27 12.84
C GLU A 183 -8.96 11.96 12.45
N MET A 184 -7.91 11.18 12.22
CA MET A 184 -6.63 11.67 11.72
C MET A 184 -6.63 12.02 10.23
N GLY A 185 -7.67 11.66 9.47
CA GLY A 185 -7.72 11.84 8.01
C GLY A 185 -6.82 10.87 7.23
N LEU A 186 -6.41 9.76 7.84
CA LEU A 186 -5.65 8.71 7.15
C LEU A 186 -6.54 7.92 6.20
N VAL A 187 -7.82 7.80 6.55
CA VAL A 187 -8.87 7.19 5.72
C VAL A 187 -10.02 8.17 5.54
N ASP A 188 -10.76 7.99 4.46
CA ASP A 188 -11.79 8.93 4.04
C ASP A 188 -13.20 8.47 4.46
N LYS A 189 -13.35 7.16 4.74
CA LYS A 189 -14.63 6.58 5.16
C LYS A 189 -14.45 5.28 5.95
N VAL A 190 -15.26 5.12 6.99
CA VAL A 190 -15.42 3.87 7.74
C VAL A 190 -16.82 3.32 7.50
N ILE A 191 -16.93 2.02 7.28
CA ILE A 191 -18.18 1.31 6.92
C ILE A 191 -18.23 -0.01 7.71
N PRO A 192 -19.40 -0.55 8.04
CA PRO A 192 -19.48 -1.90 8.59
C PRO A 192 -18.74 -2.91 7.73
N SER A 193 -17.87 -3.71 8.35
CA SER A 193 -16.95 -4.62 7.63
C SER A 193 -17.68 -5.60 6.72
N GLU A 194 -18.89 -6.01 7.10
CA GLU A 194 -19.73 -6.97 6.36
C GLU A 194 -20.21 -6.40 5.02
N SER A 195 -20.39 -5.08 4.91
CA SER A 195 -20.88 -4.41 3.70
C SER A 195 -19.78 -3.67 2.93
N LEU A 196 -18.52 -3.77 3.37
CA LEU A 196 -17.41 -3.00 2.80
C LEU A 196 -17.25 -3.21 1.29
N HIS A 197 -17.31 -4.45 0.82
CA HIS A 197 -17.10 -4.77 -0.60
C HIS A 197 -18.15 -4.09 -1.49
N GLU A 198 -19.42 -4.22 -1.15
CA GLU A 198 -20.52 -3.60 -1.92
C GLU A 198 -20.47 -2.07 -1.83
N ALA A 199 -20.20 -1.54 -0.65
CA ALA A 199 -20.09 -0.11 -0.43
C ALA A 199 -18.91 0.50 -1.20
N ALA A 200 -17.77 -0.17 -1.29
CA ALA A 200 -16.63 0.29 -2.08
C ALA A 200 -16.96 0.35 -3.58
N ILE A 201 -17.64 -0.66 -4.12
CA ILE A 201 -18.14 -0.67 -5.50
C ILE A 201 -19.13 0.50 -5.72
N GLN A 202 -20.05 0.73 -4.78
CA GLN A 202 -21.02 1.82 -4.89
C GLN A 202 -20.34 3.20 -4.85
N VAL A 203 -19.31 3.39 -4.03
CA VAL A 203 -18.50 4.62 -4.01
C VAL A 203 -17.79 4.80 -5.35
N ALA A 204 -17.15 3.76 -5.87
CA ALA A 204 -16.50 3.79 -7.18
C ALA A 204 -17.50 4.14 -8.31
N ARG A 205 -18.70 3.58 -8.29
CA ARG A 205 -19.78 3.93 -9.22
C ARG A 205 -20.19 5.41 -9.12
N ASN A 206 -20.29 5.95 -7.92
CA ASN A 206 -20.63 7.35 -7.72
C ASN A 206 -19.55 8.28 -8.29
N PHE A 207 -18.28 7.95 -8.10
CA PHE A 207 -17.17 8.71 -8.67
C PHE A 207 -17.10 8.59 -10.19
N SER A 208 -17.41 7.42 -10.76
CA SER A 208 -17.36 7.19 -12.20
C SER A 208 -18.38 8.02 -13.02
N ARG A 209 -19.40 8.56 -12.33
CA ARG A 209 -20.37 9.49 -12.94
C ARG A 209 -19.81 10.90 -13.18
N LYS A 210 -18.69 11.23 -12.54
CA LYS A 210 -18.04 12.54 -12.70
C LYS A 210 -17.26 12.60 -14.01
N PRO A 211 -17.09 13.79 -14.59
CA PRO A 211 -16.27 13.96 -15.79
C PRO A 211 -14.81 13.54 -15.53
N MET A 212 -14.26 12.68 -16.38
CA MET A 212 -12.90 12.14 -16.18
C MET A 212 -11.81 13.20 -16.23
N HIS A 213 -11.94 14.19 -17.14
CA HIS A 213 -10.96 15.26 -17.23
C HIS A 213 -10.88 16.05 -15.93
N LEU A 214 -12.02 16.30 -15.27
CA LEU A 214 -12.04 16.98 -13.97
C LEU A 214 -11.23 16.21 -12.91
N ILE A 215 -11.44 14.89 -12.83
CA ILE A 215 -10.72 14.03 -11.88
C ILE A 215 -9.22 14.00 -12.20
N SER A 216 -8.87 13.80 -13.47
CA SER A 216 -7.47 13.74 -13.91
C SER A 216 -6.73 15.06 -13.65
N ASP A 217 -7.34 16.19 -13.98
CA ASP A 217 -6.70 17.49 -13.82
C ASP A 217 -6.61 17.90 -12.34
N ALA A 218 -7.65 17.63 -11.55
CA ALA A 218 -7.60 17.82 -10.10
C ALA A 218 -6.49 16.96 -9.48
N LYS A 219 -6.37 15.69 -9.88
CA LYS A 219 -5.31 14.79 -9.39
C LYS A 219 -3.92 15.31 -9.73
N LYS A 220 -3.67 15.80 -10.95
CA LYS A 220 -2.39 16.42 -11.33
C LYS A 220 -2.04 17.60 -10.44
N LEU A 221 -3.02 18.48 -10.17
CA LEU A 221 -2.79 19.66 -9.31
C LEU A 221 -2.57 19.28 -7.85
N LEU A 222 -3.31 18.30 -7.32
CA LEU A 222 -3.13 17.78 -5.96
C LEU A 222 -1.79 17.07 -5.78
N ASN A 223 -1.29 16.42 -6.83
CA ASN A 223 -0.03 15.68 -6.81
C ASN A 223 1.18 16.57 -7.12
N PHE A 224 0.99 17.77 -7.67
CA PHE A 224 2.09 18.69 -7.99
C PHE A 224 3.06 18.93 -6.82
N PRO A 225 2.60 19.07 -5.54
CA PRO A 225 3.52 19.18 -4.41
C PRO A 225 4.20 17.86 -4.02
N LEU A 226 3.92 16.75 -4.72
CA LEU A 226 4.46 15.41 -4.44
C LEU A 226 5.58 15.00 -5.41
N ASP A 227 6.12 15.94 -6.19
CA ASP A 227 7.13 15.68 -7.23
C ASP A 227 8.42 15.04 -6.69
N ASP A 228 8.67 15.13 -5.37
CA ASP A 228 9.84 14.52 -4.73
C ASP A 228 9.57 13.13 -4.11
N LEU A 229 8.43 12.52 -4.40
CA LEU A 229 8.11 11.19 -3.85
C LEU A 229 9.13 10.13 -4.24
N ALA A 230 9.62 10.15 -5.48
CA ALA A 230 10.60 9.17 -5.96
C ALA A 230 11.92 9.28 -5.18
N GLY A 231 12.47 10.49 -5.04
CA GLY A 231 13.67 10.73 -4.25
C GLY A 231 13.51 10.37 -2.77
N PHE A 232 12.32 10.63 -2.20
CA PHE A 232 12.02 10.21 -0.83
C PHE A 232 12.05 8.67 -0.67
N LEU A 233 11.43 7.93 -1.59
CA LEU A 233 11.40 6.46 -1.56
C LEU A 233 12.79 5.85 -1.73
N GLU A 234 13.66 6.46 -2.53
CA GLU A 234 15.07 6.05 -2.67
C GLU A 234 15.81 6.25 -1.34
N ARG A 235 15.66 7.41 -0.71
CA ARG A 235 16.29 7.69 0.59
C ARG A 235 15.77 6.78 1.71
N GLU A 236 14.48 6.48 1.71
CA GLU A 236 13.87 5.49 2.62
C GLU A 236 14.53 4.12 2.46
N ASN A 237 14.76 3.66 1.21
CA ASN A 237 15.46 2.40 0.94
C ASN A 237 16.88 2.38 1.51
N GLU A 238 17.65 3.44 1.31
CA GLU A 238 19.03 3.53 1.83
C GLU A 238 19.05 3.35 3.36
N LEU A 239 18.23 4.12 4.08
CA LEU A 239 18.14 4.04 5.55
C LEU A 239 17.67 2.66 6.04
N LEU A 240 16.71 2.05 5.35
CA LEU A 240 16.23 0.72 5.68
C LEU A 240 17.30 -0.36 5.46
N LEU A 241 18.04 -0.29 4.35
CA LEU A 241 19.12 -1.22 4.07
C LEU A 241 20.28 -1.09 5.06
N GLU A 242 20.61 0.12 5.52
CA GLU A 242 21.55 0.34 6.59
C GLU A 242 21.06 -0.28 7.91
N SER A 243 19.77 -0.06 8.24
CA SER A 243 19.16 -0.57 9.48
C SER A 243 19.15 -2.10 9.52
N VAL A 244 18.75 -2.76 8.44
CA VAL A 244 18.69 -4.24 8.33
C VAL A 244 20.09 -4.89 8.44
N ARG A 245 21.15 -4.18 8.04
CA ARG A 245 22.55 -4.64 8.19
C ARG A 245 23.06 -4.52 9.63
N SER A 246 22.41 -3.75 10.47
CA SER A 246 22.90 -3.44 11.81
C SER A 246 22.79 -4.64 12.76
N GLU A 247 23.74 -4.75 13.69
CA GLU A 247 23.68 -5.73 14.77
C GLU A 247 22.45 -5.51 15.67
N LYS A 248 22.04 -4.26 15.85
CA LYS A 248 20.83 -3.90 16.62
C LYS A 248 19.56 -4.50 16.02
N PHE A 249 19.44 -4.53 14.71
CA PHE A 249 18.32 -5.17 14.03
C PHE A 249 18.31 -6.67 14.27
N ARG A 250 19.44 -7.36 14.09
CA ARG A 250 19.56 -8.80 14.34
C ARG A 250 19.17 -9.16 15.77
N ASN A 251 19.73 -8.44 16.75
CA ASN A 251 19.41 -8.68 18.16
C ASN A 251 17.92 -8.50 18.48
N ARG A 252 17.25 -7.54 17.84
CA ARG A 252 15.80 -7.34 18.02
C ARG A 252 14.98 -8.43 17.33
N LEU A 253 15.42 -8.88 16.16
CA LEU A 253 14.77 -9.99 15.44
C LEU A 253 14.83 -11.28 16.25
N ASP A 254 16.00 -11.60 16.85
CA ASP A 254 16.20 -12.78 17.69
C ASP A 254 15.40 -12.76 19.02
N GLN A 255 14.96 -11.57 19.45
CA GLN A 255 14.12 -11.38 20.65
C GLN A 255 12.61 -11.48 20.36
N GLN A 256 12.20 -11.58 19.11
CA GLN A 256 10.79 -11.76 18.77
C GLN A 256 10.37 -13.22 19.02
N PRO A 257 9.17 -13.46 19.55
CA PRO A 257 8.66 -14.77 19.92
C PRO A 257 8.38 -15.68 18.72
#